data_fdc2b0e4a5665d1e53d174f95634d02d
#
_entry.id   fdc2b0e4a5665d1e53d174f95634d02d
#
_cell.length_a   1.000
_cell.length_b   1.000
_cell.length_c   1.000
_cell.angle_alpha   90.00
_cell.angle_beta   90.00
_cell.angle_gamma   90.00
#
_symmetry.space_group_name_H-M   'P 1'
#
loop_
_entity.id
_entity.type
_entity.pdbx_description
1 polymer ?
#
loop_
_entity_poly.entity_id
_entity_poly.type
_entity_poly.pdbx_seq_one_letter_code
_entity_poly.pdbx_strand_id
1 'polypeptide(L)'
;MFDFLNKNKKEADIENTEESVQAINNNNTDDRFALYLLFSKKPEFNISKIESRISKICDRNAKIQNILEKEDTFNIYGTAEIDGEKFKIVGLDISIPIEITEYTVGCAYGQKEELEAMENHSYHIIAFYAGKSTDYNVIYNAYAKLAYGFLEDNFVGMANGYAWNAISPGLLKGLFEDKRIEEMAYTPAMMVWRNFVKMPYGDNVWFVTKGNFLY
;
A
#
# COMPACT_ATOMS: atom_id res chain seq x y z
N MET A 1 28.65 2.80 -32.16
CA MET A 1 27.98 4.13 -32.13
C MET A 1 26.54 4.08 -31.58
N PHE A 2 25.89 2.92 -31.59
CA PHE A 2 24.51 2.75 -31.06
C PHE A 2 24.43 2.54 -29.54
N ASP A 3 25.48 2.04 -28.89
CA ASP A 3 25.48 1.79 -27.44
C ASP A 3 25.51 3.05 -26.57
N PHE A 4 26.08 4.15 -27.11
CA PHE A 4 26.19 5.40 -26.36
C PHE A 4 24.84 6.14 -26.23
N LEU A 5 23.95 5.98 -27.23
CA LEU A 5 22.62 6.62 -27.23
C LEU A 5 21.65 5.89 -26.29
N ASN A 6 21.78 4.57 -26.13
CA ASN A 6 20.96 3.80 -25.20
C ASN A 6 21.34 4.02 -23.72
N LYS A 7 22.64 4.29 -23.46
CA LYS A 7 23.09 4.58 -22.10
C LYS A 7 22.58 5.94 -21.61
N ASN A 8 22.69 6.96 -22.46
CA ASN A 8 22.20 8.30 -22.13
C ASN A 8 20.66 8.36 -21.97
N LYS A 9 19.92 7.52 -22.69
CA LYS A 9 18.46 7.47 -22.54
C LYS A 9 18.05 6.81 -21.22
N LYS A 10 18.74 5.74 -20.79
CA LYS A 10 18.51 5.12 -19.49
C LYS A 10 18.89 6.02 -18.32
N GLU A 11 19.99 6.77 -18.43
CA GLU A 11 20.41 7.72 -17.40
C GLU A 11 19.42 8.91 -17.29
N ALA A 12 18.91 9.43 -18.42
CA ALA A 12 17.90 10.47 -18.43
C ALA A 12 16.54 10.02 -17.88
N ASP A 13 16.15 8.78 -18.14
CA ASP A 13 14.93 8.18 -17.57
C ASP A 13 15.05 7.93 -16.05
N ILE A 14 16.24 7.62 -15.56
CA ILE A 14 16.53 7.46 -14.12
C ILE A 14 16.55 8.84 -13.43
N GLU A 15 17.22 9.85 -14.00
CA GLU A 15 17.24 11.21 -13.45
C GLU A 15 15.84 11.82 -13.38
N ASN A 16 15.02 11.66 -14.42
CA ASN A 16 13.62 12.12 -14.40
C ASN A 16 12.76 11.39 -13.35
N THR A 17 13.07 10.13 -13.06
CA THR A 17 12.38 9.37 -12.01
C THR A 17 12.82 9.85 -10.63
N GLU A 18 14.11 10.13 -10.43
CA GLU A 18 14.64 10.67 -9.18
C GLU A 18 14.16 12.09 -8.89
N GLU A 19 14.11 12.98 -9.91
CA GLU A 19 13.54 14.33 -9.75
C GLU A 19 12.05 14.31 -9.42
N SER A 20 11.27 13.40 -10.02
CA SER A 20 9.85 13.27 -9.72
C SER A 20 9.61 12.67 -8.32
N VAL A 21 10.45 11.75 -7.88
CA VAL A 21 10.45 11.22 -6.50
C VAL A 21 10.89 12.30 -5.50
N GLN A 22 11.93 13.10 -5.83
CA GLN A 22 12.35 14.23 -4.98
C GLN A 22 11.32 15.34 -4.90
N ALA A 23 10.57 15.62 -5.96
CA ALA A 23 9.47 16.59 -5.94
C ALA A 23 8.29 16.12 -5.05
N ILE A 24 8.09 14.82 -4.92
CA ILE A 24 7.12 14.25 -3.98
C ILE A 24 7.63 14.40 -2.53
N ASN A 25 8.93 14.20 -2.30
CA ASN A 25 9.56 14.27 -0.97
C ASN A 25 9.63 15.70 -0.40
N ASN A 26 9.67 16.73 -1.22
CA ASN A 26 9.72 18.13 -0.76
C ASN A 26 8.42 18.64 -0.10
N ASN A 27 7.37 17.81 0.00
CA ASN A 27 6.10 18.18 0.61
C ASN A 27 5.81 17.50 1.97
N ASN A 28 6.81 17.22 2.79
CA ASN A 28 6.65 16.67 4.16
C ASN A 28 5.84 15.35 4.24
N THR A 29 5.82 14.52 3.21
CA THR A 29 5.32 13.16 3.32
C THR A 29 6.42 12.30 3.92
N ASP A 30 6.20 11.82 5.13
CA ASP A 30 7.10 10.86 5.78
C ASP A 30 6.91 9.50 5.08
N ASP A 31 7.91 9.03 4.34
CA ASP A 31 7.88 7.76 3.60
C ASP A 31 7.52 6.56 4.48
N ARG A 32 7.77 6.68 5.80
CA ARG A 32 7.37 5.67 6.79
C ARG A 32 5.88 5.40 6.82
N PHE A 33 5.07 6.26 6.25
CA PHE A 33 3.64 6.12 6.15
C PHE A 33 3.16 5.94 4.71
N ALA A 34 3.85 5.13 3.95
CA ALA A 34 3.41 4.70 2.64
C ALA A 34 2.98 3.24 2.66
N LEU A 35 1.84 2.93 2.06
CA LEU A 35 1.38 1.56 1.81
C LEU A 35 1.17 1.35 0.31
N TYR A 36 1.37 0.11 -0.11
CA TYR A 36 1.16 -0.33 -1.47
C TYR A 36 -0.15 -1.13 -1.56
N LEU A 37 -1.05 -0.73 -2.45
CA LEU A 37 -2.22 -1.49 -2.84
C LEU A 37 -1.88 -2.22 -4.13
N LEU A 38 -1.98 -3.54 -4.13
CA LEU A 38 -1.50 -4.42 -5.20
C LEU A 38 -2.68 -4.91 -6.05
N PHE A 39 -2.50 -4.92 -7.38
CA PHE A 39 -3.52 -5.34 -8.32
C PHE A 39 -2.92 -6.27 -9.39
N SER A 40 -3.68 -7.28 -9.81
CA SER A 40 -3.28 -8.17 -10.90
C SER A 40 -3.23 -7.47 -12.26
N LYS A 41 -3.96 -6.37 -12.41
CA LYS A 41 -3.97 -5.45 -13.56
C LYS A 41 -4.48 -4.08 -13.14
N LYS A 42 -4.30 -3.07 -13.99
CA LYS A 42 -4.84 -1.71 -13.75
C LYS A 42 -6.34 -1.78 -13.38
N PRO A 43 -6.75 -1.26 -12.22
CA PRO A 43 -8.15 -1.26 -11.80
C PRO A 43 -8.99 -0.27 -12.62
N GLU A 44 -10.29 -0.57 -12.73
CA GLU A 44 -11.27 0.40 -13.20
C GLU A 44 -11.64 1.32 -12.03
N PHE A 45 -11.15 2.55 -12.04
CA PHE A 45 -11.40 3.49 -10.93
C PHE A 45 -12.84 4.00 -10.89
N ASN A 46 -13.73 3.19 -10.36
CA ASN A 46 -15.09 3.63 -10.07
C ASN A 46 -15.15 4.26 -8.67
N ILE A 47 -14.89 5.58 -8.61
CA ILE A 47 -14.83 6.35 -7.36
C ILE A 47 -16.09 6.13 -6.52
N SER A 48 -17.27 6.20 -7.12
CA SER A 48 -18.53 6.02 -6.40
C SER A 48 -18.66 4.65 -5.73
N LYS A 49 -18.17 3.58 -6.38
CA LYS A 49 -18.14 2.24 -5.79
C LYS A 49 -17.15 2.16 -4.63
N ILE A 50 -15.95 2.73 -4.81
CA ILE A 50 -14.91 2.75 -3.78
C ILE A 50 -15.41 3.51 -2.54
N GLU A 51 -15.93 4.72 -2.72
CA GLU A 51 -16.51 5.54 -1.64
C GLU A 51 -17.69 4.84 -0.95
N SER A 52 -18.59 4.23 -1.71
CA SER A 52 -19.72 3.47 -1.16
C SER A 52 -19.27 2.28 -0.32
N ARG A 53 -18.18 1.62 -0.69
CA ARG A 53 -17.62 0.49 0.06
C ARG A 53 -16.98 0.96 1.36
N ILE A 54 -16.17 2.01 1.30
CA ILE A 54 -15.53 2.60 2.49
C ILE A 54 -16.59 3.16 3.46
N SER A 55 -17.63 3.82 2.95
CA SER A 55 -18.69 4.42 3.78
C SER A 55 -19.49 3.41 4.62
N LYS A 56 -19.41 2.11 4.29
CA LYS A 56 -20.03 1.05 5.11
C LYS A 56 -19.27 0.74 6.40
N ILE A 57 -17.98 1.08 6.44
CA ILE A 57 -17.08 0.77 7.54
C ILE A 57 -16.44 2.00 8.18
N CYS A 58 -16.73 3.19 7.67
CA CYS A 58 -16.24 4.46 8.20
C CYS A 58 -17.24 5.08 9.18
N ASP A 59 -16.72 5.72 10.22
CA ASP A 59 -17.51 6.57 11.13
C ASP A 59 -17.92 7.90 10.48
N ARG A 60 -17.19 8.31 9.44
CA ARG A 60 -17.40 9.53 8.67
C ARG A 60 -17.39 9.21 7.17
N ASN A 61 -17.89 10.15 6.37
CA ASN A 61 -17.91 9.99 4.92
C ASN A 61 -16.49 9.93 4.35
N ALA A 62 -16.24 8.93 3.50
CA ALA A 62 -15.05 8.87 2.67
C ALA A 62 -15.19 9.80 1.46
N LYS A 63 -14.09 10.43 1.07
CA LYS A 63 -13.99 11.23 -0.16
C LYS A 63 -12.73 10.87 -0.92
N ILE A 64 -12.89 10.59 -2.20
CA ILE A 64 -11.78 10.40 -3.13
C ILE A 64 -11.87 11.51 -4.18
N GLN A 65 -10.84 12.33 -4.31
CA GLN A 65 -10.87 13.52 -5.15
C GLN A 65 -9.65 13.59 -6.05
N ASN A 66 -9.80 14.36 -7.15
CA ASN A 66 -8.71 14.73 -8.03
C ASN A 66 -7.93 13.56 -8.61
N ILE A 67 -8.62 12.47 -8.96
CA ILE A 67 -7.96 11.43 -9.73
C ILE A 67 -7.71 11.97 -11.13
N LEU A 68 -6.47 12.30 -11.41
CA LEU A 68 -5.99 12.71 -12.72
C LEU A 68 -5.27 11.54 -13.35
N GLU A 69 -5.75 11.09 -14.48
CA GLU A 69 -5.04 10.15 -15.34
C GLU A 69 -4.02 10.94 -16.18
N LYS A 70 -2.73 10.60 -16.08
CA LYS A 70 -1.66 11.18 -16.91
C LYS A 70 -1.08 10.11 -17.80
N GLU A 71 -0.79 10.51 -19.05
CA GLU A 71 -0.36 9.60 -20.11
C GLU A 71 1.08 9.07 -19.96
N ASP A 72 1.98 9.73 -19.20
CA ASP A 72 3.42 9.50 -19.40
C ASP A 72 4.12 8.58 -18.40
N THR A 73 3.83 8.63 -17.11
CA THR A 73 4.54 7.81 -16.09
C THR A 73 3.66 7.43 -14.92
N PHE A 74 2.73 8.29 -14.55
CA PHE A 74 1.76 8.03 -13.50
C PHE A 74 0.41 7.81 -14.13
N ASN A 75 -0.11 6.59 -14.02
CA ASN A 75 -1.44 6.30 -14.55
C ASN A 75 -2.53 7.04 -13.77
N ILE A 76 -2.28 7.33 -12.48
CA ILE A 76 -3.24 8.01 -11.61
C ILE A 76 -2.51 8.83 -10.56
N TYR A 77 -3.05 10.00 -10.33
CA TYR A 77 -2.72 10.83 -9.17
C TYR A 77 -3.99 11.35 -8.53
N GLY A 78 -4.13 11.20 -7.21
CA GLY A 78 -5.32 11.65 -6.52
C GLY A 78 -5.13 11.86 -5.03
N THR A 79 -6.21 12.20 -4.36
CA THR A 79 -6.27 12.32 -2.90
C THR A 79 -7.46 11.54 -2.36
N ALA A 80 -7.31 10.98 -1.15
CA ALA A 80 -8.39 10.38 -0.40
C ALA A 80 -8.48 10.99 0.99
N GLU A 81 -9.68 11.08 1.53
CA GLU A 81 -9.95 11.44 2.92
C GLU A 81 -10.81 10.34 3.54
N ILE A 82 -10.31 9.69 4.59
CA ILE A 82 -10.92 8.56 5.28
C ILE A 82 -10.97 8.89 6.76
N ASP A 83 -12.16 9.02 7.33
CA ASP A 83 -12.38 9.39 8.74
C ASP A 83 -11.70 10.71 9.17
N GLY A 84 -11.44 11.61 8.22
CA GLY A 84 -10.72 12.86 8.42
C GLY A 84 -9.21 12.78 8.18
N GLU A 85 -8.68 11.56 8.00
CA GLU A 85 -7.27 11.35 7.64
C GLU A 85 -7.07 11.47 6.13
N LYS A 86 -5.99 12.13 5.72
CA LYS A 86 -5.73 12.46 4.31
C LYS A 86 -4.59 11.62 3.74
N PHE A 87 -4.76 11.24 2.48
CA PHE A 87 -3.80 10.46 1.72
C PHE A 87 -3.56 11.08 0.34
N LYS A 88 -2.32 11.02 -0.15
CA LYS A 88 -2.00 11.18 -1.57
C LYS A 88 -1.93 9.79 -2.20
N ILE A 89 -2.52 9.64 -3.37
CA ILE A 89 -2.59 8.36 -4.09
C ILE A 89 -1.84 8.52 -5.42
N VAL A 90 -0.93 7.60 -5.70
CA VAL A 90 -0.21 7.51 -6.97
C VAL A 90 -0.32 6.09 -7.48
N GLY A 91 -0.90 5.90 -8.65
CA GLY A 91 -1.02 4.60 -9.29
C GLY A 91 -0.01 4.44 -10.42
N LEU A 92 0.66 3.30 -10.47
CA LEU A 92 1.71 2.97 -11.42
C LEU A 92 1.42 1.63 -12.09
N ASP A 93 1.54 1.60 -13.44
CA ASP A 93 1.33 0.39 -14.26
C ASP A 93 2.62 -0.45 -14.32
N ILE A 94 3.15 -0.75 -13.17
CA ILE A 94 4.28 -1.65 -12.95
C ILE A 94 4.11 -2.38 -11.61
N SER A 95 4.82 -3.48 -11.42
CA SER A 95 4.94 -4.14 -10.11
C SER A 95 5.79 -3.28 -9.17
N ILE A 96 5.59 -3.41 -7.84
CA ILE A 96 6.57 -2.88 -6.88
C ILE A 96 7.92 -3.60 -7.05
N PRO A 97 9.05 -2.97 -6.66
CA PRO A 97 10.37 -3.60 -6.74
C PRO A 97 10.38 -4.97 -6.07
N ILE A 98 11.08 -5.93 -6.71
CA ILE A 98 11.10 -7.34 -6.26
C ILE A 98 11.62 -7.45 -4.82
N GLU A 99 12.57 -6.62 -4.43
CA GLU A 99 13.13 -6.59 -3.09
C GLU A 99 12.06 -6.26 -2.04
N ILE A 100 11.12 -5.34 -2.37
CA ILE A 100 10.00 -5.00 -1.49
C ILE A 100 9.03 -6.18 -1.42
N THR A 101 8.73 -6.83 -2.54
CA THR A 101 7.85 -8.00 -2.58
C THR A 101 8.40 -9.14 -1.72
N GLU A 102 9.70 -9.45 -1.83
CA GLU A 102 10.35 -10.53 -1.11
C GLU A 102 10.22 -10.39 0.42
N TYR A 103 10.45 -9.19 0.97
CA TYR A 103 10.36 -9.03 2.42
C TYR A 103 8.95 -8.64 2.92
N THR A 104 8.03 -8.25 2.05
CA THR A 104 6.63 -8.01 2.44
C THR A 104 5.78 -9.25 2.25
N VAL A 105 5.57 -9.67 1.02
CA VAL A 105 4.75 -10.84 0.68
C VAL A 105 5.40 -12.13 1.17
N GLY A 106 6.72 -12.28 0.99
CA GLY A 106 7.48 -13.43 1.47
C GLY A 106 7.50 -13.61 2.99
N CYS A 107 7.22 -12.55 3.76
CA CYS A 107 7.07 -12.61 5.23
C CYS A 107 5.60 -12.63 5.68
N ALA A 108 4.64 -12.53 4.77
CA ALA A 108 3.23 -12.45 5.09
C ALA A 108 2.64 -13.81 5.48
N TYR A 109 1.57 -13.75 6.26
CA TYR A 109 0.75 -14.91 6.56
C TYR A 109 -0.48 -14.90 5.65
N GLY A 110 -0.73 -16.00 4.95
CA GLY A 110 -1.86 -16.12 4.03
C GLY A 110 -1.92 -17.49 3.38
N GLN A 111 -2.94 -17.69 2.58
CA GLN A 111 -3.03 -18.88 1.74
C GLN A 111 -2.08 -18.75 0.55
N LYS A 112 -1.55 -19.87 0.10
CA LYS A 112 -0.52 -19.90 -0.95
C LYS A 112 -0.97 -19.17 -2.22
N GLU A 113 -2.20 -19.38 -2.63
CA GLU A 113 -2.79 -18.80 -3.83
C GLU A 113 -2.92 -17.26 -3.72
N GLU A 114 -3.23 -16.75 -2.53
CA GLU A 114 -3.31 -15.32 -2.27
C GLU A 114 -1.91 -14.68 -2.28
N LEU A 115 -0.91 -15.34 -1.69
CA LEU A 115 0.48 -14.87 -1.69
C LEU A 115 1.05 -14.86 -3.11
N GLU A 116 0.84 -15.94 -3.89
CA GLU A 116 1.25 -16.02 -5.30
C GLU A 116 0.58 -14.92 -6.14
N ALA A 117 -0.69 -14.60 -5.89
CA ALA A 117 -1.37 -13.51 -6.58
C ALA A 117 -0.75 -12.13 -6.25
N MET A 118 -0.35 -11.91 -5.00
CA MET A 118 0.35 -10.69 -4.60
C MET A 118 1.77 -10.60 -5.20
N GLU A 119 2.51 -11.71 -5.25
CA GLU A 119 3.84 -11.76 -5.89
C GLU A 119 3.76 -11.43 -7.39
N ASN A 120 2.71 -11.87 -8.07
CA ASN A 120 2.50 -11.69 -9.51
C ASN A 120 1.67 -10.44 -9.87
N HIS A 121 1.52 -9.48 -8.97
CA HIS A 121 0.83 -8.23 -9.30
C HIS A 121 1.54 -7.47 -10.43
N SER A 122 0.79 -6.72 -11.22
CA SER A 122 1.34 -5.96 -12.35
C SER A 122 1.05 -4.46 -12.27
N TYR A 123 0.21 -4.06 -11.33
CA TYR A 123 -0.14 -2.67 -11.08
C TYR A 123 -0.15 -2.41 -9.57
N HIS A 124 0.26 -1.22 -9.15
CA HIS A 124 0.13 -0.85 -7.75
C HIS A 124 -0.28 0.61 -7.56
N ILE A 125 -0.89 0.89 -6.41
CA ILE A 125 -1.12 2.23 -5.90
C ILE A 125 -0.26 2.42 -4.67
N ILE A 126 0.50 3.51 -4.64
CA ILE A 126 1.16 3.99 -3.42
C ILE A 126 0.21 4.98 -2.76
N ALA A 127 -0.15 4.73 -1.52
CA ALA A 127 -0.88 5.66 -0.68
C ALA A 127 0.08 6.26 0.35
N PHE A 128 0.29 7.57 0.27
CA PHE A 128 1.12 8.33 1.21
C PHE A 128 0.22 9.04 2.20
N TYR A 129 0.52 8.90 3.49
CA TYR A 129 -0.18 9.66 4.50
C TYR A 129 0.14 11.16 4.41
N ALA A 130 -0.89 11.98 4.41
CA ALA A 130 -0.82 13.44 4.34
C ALA A 130 -1.70 14.13 5.39
N GLY A 131 -2.12 13.37 6.41
CA GLY A 131 -2.90 13.86 7.55
C GLY A 131 -2.02 14.53 8.61
N LYS A 132 -2.61 14.78 9.76
CA LYS A 132 -1.95 15.44 10.90
C LYS A 132 -1.92 14.57 12.16
N SER A 133 -2.55 13.41 12.15
CA SER A 133 -2.55 12.52 13.29
C SER A 133 -1.14 12.03 13.59
N THR A 134 -0.82 11.90 14.87
CA THR A 134 0.38 11.22 15.38
C THR A 134 0.03 9.87 16.00
N ASP A 135 -1.26 9.52 16.04
CA ASP A 135 -1.74 8.23 16.51
C ASP A 135 -1.68 7.20 15.36
N TYR A 136 -0.74 6.29 15.46
CA TYR A 136 -0.54 5.24 14.46
C TYR A 136 -1.73 4.31 14.30
N ASN A 137 -2.52 4.09 15.37
CA ASN A 137 -3.73 3.27 15.28
C ASN A 137 -4.76 3.94 14.36
N VAL A 138 -4.92 5.26 14.50
CA VAL A 138 -5.80 6.06 13.63
C VAL A 138 -5.32 6.00 12.18
N ILE A 139 -4.02 6.25 11.96
CA ILE A 139 -3.43 6.29 10.62
C ILE A 139 -3.58 4.94 9.91
N TYR A 140 -3.18 3.84 10.55
CA TYR A 140 -3.21 2.52 9.90
C TYR A 140 -4.63 1.93 9.81
N ASN A 141 -5.55 2.31 10.70
CA ASN A 141 -6.96 2.01 10.52
C ASN A 141 -7.53 2.69 9.28
N ALA A 142 -7.19 3.97 9.07
CA ALA A 142 -7.62 4.69 7.87
C ALA A 142 -7.00 4.09 6.60
N TYR A 143 -5.73 3.62 6.63
CA TYR A 143 -5.13 2.86 5.53
C TYR A 143 -5.87 1.56 5.23
N ALA A 144 -6.19 0.78 6.26
CA ALA A 144 -6.92 -0.48 6.07
C ALA A 144 -8.31 -0.23 5.46
N LYS A 145 -9.01 0.82 5.90
CA LYS A 145 -10.30 1.25 5.32
C LYS A 145 -10.15 1.72 3.87
N LEU A 146 -9.09 2.46 3.56
CA LEU A 146 -8.77 2.85 2.18
C LEU A 146 -8.57 1.61 1.30
N ALA A 147 -7.76 0.65 1.74
CA ALA A 147 -7.52 -0.60 1.03
C ALA A 147 -8.81 -1.42 0.84
N TYR A 148 -9.66 -1.48 1.87
CA TYR A 148 -10.98 -2.14 1.78
C TYR A 148 -11.87 -1.52 0.69
N GLY A 149 -11.76 -0.21 0.47
CA GLY A 149 -12.46 0.47 -0.63
C GLY A 149 -12.11 -0.09 -2.01
N PHE A 150 -10.89 -0.56 -2.18
CA PHE A 150 -10.38 -1.14 -3.42
C PHE A 150 -10.59 -2.66 -3.55
N LEU A 151 -11.36 -3.30 -2.67
CA LEU A 151 -11.71 -4.71 -2.78
C LEU A 151 -12.56 -4.96 -4.03
N GLU A 152 -11.90 -5.18 -5.16
CA GLU A 152 -12.46 -5.56 -6.45
C GLU A 152 -11.77 -6.83 -6.96
N ASP A 153 -12.27 -7.42 -8.04
CA ASP A 153 -11.79 -8.71 -8.55
C ASP A 153 -10.29 -8.74 -8.90
N ASN A 154 -9.71 -7.59 -9.22
CA ASN A 154 -8.29 -7.46 -9.55
C ASN A 154 -7.42 -6.96 -8.39
N PHE A 155 -7.99 -6.62 -7.23
CA PHE A 155 -7.23 -6.31 -6.03
C PHE A 155 -6.68 -7.59 -5.42
N VAL A 156 -5.36 -7.70 -5.28
CA VAL A 156 -4.70 -8.91 -4.78
C VAL A 156 -4.13 -8.75 -3.38
N GLY A 157 -4.07 -7.54 -2.84
CA GLY A 157 -3.66 -7.30 -1.46
C GLY A 157 -3.05 -5.93 -1.22
N MET A 158 -2.57 -5.72 0.00
CA MET A 158 -1.77 -4.54 0.32
C MET A 158 -0.48 -4.93 1.02
N ALA A 159 0.59 -4.17 0.80
CA ALA A 159 1.89 -4.41 1.38
C ALA A 159 2.40 -3.19 2.16
N ASN A 160 3.08 -3.45 3.27
CA ASN A 160 3.74 -2.46 4.11
C ASN A 160 5.23 -2.77 4.21
N GLY A 161 6.06 -2.01 3.49
CA GLY A 161 7.50 -2.20 3.46
C GLY A 161 8.19 -2.00 4.82
N TYR A 162 7.64 -1.17 5.68
CA TYR A 162 8.21 -0.93 7.01
C TYR A 162 7.91 -2.03 8.02
N ALA A 163 6.73 -2.62 7.92
CA ALA A 163 6.33 -3.72 8.79
C ALA A 163 6.77 -5.10 8.25
N TRP A 164 7.32 -5.16 7.04
CA TRP A 164 7.60 -6.41 6.34
C TRP A 164 6.37 -7.32 6.31
N ASN A 165 5.26 -6.74 5.91
CA ASN A 165 3.96 -7.41 5.97
C ASN A 165 3.17 -7.17 4.69
N ALA A 166 2.34 -8.15 4.34
CA ALA A 166 1.30 -8.00 3.34
C ALA A 166 0.00 -8.63 3.85
N ILE A 167 -1.12 -8.09 3.41
CA ILE A 167 -2.46 -8.49 3.80
C ILE A 167 -3.24 -8.86 2.56
N SER A 168 -3.74 -10.09 2.52
CA SER A 168 -4.57 -10.58 1.42
C SER A 168 -5.98 -9.96 1.43
N PRO A 169 -6.69 -10.00 0.29
CA PRO A 169 -8.08 -9.56 0.21
C PRO A 169 -8.99 -10.27 1.22
N GLY A 170 -8.78 -11.58 1.39
CA GLY A 170 -9.56 -12.39 2.34
C GLY A 170 -9.38 -11.94 3.78
N LEU A 171 -8.13 -11.70 4.20
CA LEU A 171 -7.83 -11.21 5.54
C LEU A 171 -8.36 -9.79 5.74
N LEU A 172 -8.17 -8.90 4.76
CA LEU A 172 -8.66 -7.52 4.81
C LEU A 172 -10.19 -7.47 4.94
N LYS A 173 -10.89 -8.33 4.19
CA LYS A 173 -12.32 -8.48 4.29
C LYS A 173 -12.77 -8.95 5.67
N GLY A 174 -12.09 -9.96 6.21
CA GLY A 174 -12.34 -10.47 7.56
C GLY A 174 -12.19 -9.41 8.65
N LEU A 175 -11.24 -8.48 8.52
CA LEU A 175 -11.04 -7.38 9.48
C LEU A 175 -12.26 -6.47 9.63
N PHE A 176 -13.07 -6.30 8.59
CA PHE A 176 -14.21 -5.39 8.58
C PHE A 176 -15.58 -6.07 8.54
N GLU A 177 -15.64 -7.33 8.10
CA GLU A 177 -16.91 -8.05 7.97
C GLU A 177 -17.11 -9.11 9.06
N ASP A 178 -16.04 -9.53 9.78
CA ASP A 178 -16.15 -10.44 10.91
C ASP A 178 -16.39 -9.67 12.22
N LYS A 179 -17.61 -9.73 12.74
CA LYS A 179 -18.00 -9.05 13.99
C LYS A 179 -17.14 -9.42 15.20
N ARG A 180 -16.49 -10.59 15.20
CA ARG A 180 -15.59 -10.99 16.29
C ARG A 180 -14.31 -10.18 16.29
N ILE A 181 -13.91 -9.63 15.15
CA ILE A 181 -12.72 -8.80 14.99
C ILE A 181 -13.05 -7.33 15.27
N GLU A 182 -14.28 -6.87 14.95
CA GLU A 182 -14.75 -5.51 15.28
C GLU A 182 -14.70 -5.20 16.79
N GLU A 183 -14.83 -6.21 17.64
CA GLU A 183 -14.71 -6.05 19.11
C GLU A 183 -13.26 -5.76 19.56
N MET A 184 -12.27 -5.96 18.69
CA MET A 184 -10.85 -5.70 18.96
C MET A 184 -10.45 -4.36 18.36
N ALA A 185 -10.74 -3.25 19.05
CA ALA A 185 -10.64 -1.86 18.56
C ALA A 185 -9.33 -1.47 17.85
N TYR A 186 -8.24 -2.23 18.04
CA TYR A 186 -6.93 -1.93 17.45
C TYR A 186 -6.40 -3.03 16.52
N THR A 187 -7.16 -4.09 16.28
CA THR A 187 -6.70 -5.24 15.48
C THR A 187 -6.29 -4.88 14.07
N PRO A 188 -7.08 -4.07 13.30
CA PRO A 188 -6.67 -3.69 11.96
C PRO A 188 -5.33 -2.98 11.95
N ALA A 189 -5.11 -2.02 12.84
CA ALA A 189 -3.85 -1.28 12.91
C ALA A 189 -2.67 -2.22 13.21
N MET A 190 -2.80 -3.09 14.20
CA MET A 190 -1.74 -4.05 14.55
C MET A 190 -1.40 -4.99 13.40
N MET A 191 -2.38 -5.47 12.66
CA MET A 191 -2.15 -6.38 11.54
C MET A 191 -1.54 -5.68 10.32
N VAL A 192 -1.79 -4.38 10.14
CA VAL A 192 -1.29 -3.61 9.01
C VAL A 192 0.16 -3.16 9.22
N TRP A 193 0.55 -2.81 10.43
CA TRP A 193 1.81 -2.13 10.70
C TRP A 193 2.79 -2.86 11.61
N ARG A 194 2.46 -4.07 12.05
CA ARG A 194 3.37 -4.94 12.83
C ARG A 194 3.44 -6.33 12.23
N ASN A 195 4.62 -6.91 12.25
CA ASN A 195 4.82 -8.29 11.87
C ASN A 195 5.85 -8.98 12.77
N PHE A 196 5.69 -10.29 12.95
CA PHE A 196 6.66 -11.17 13.60
C PHE A 196 7.33 -12.02 12.51
N VAL A 197 8.56 -11.65 12.16
CA VAL A 197 9.30 -12.29 11.08
C VAL A 197 10.25 -13.32 11.65
N LYS A 198 10.25 -14.52 11.07
CA LYS A 198 11.25 -15.55 11.33
C LYS A 198 12.45 -15.32 10.42
N MET A 199 13.61 -15.06 11.02
CA MET A 199 14.85 -14.86 10.28
C MET A 199 15.83 -15.99 10.59
N PRO A 200 16.21 -16.82 9.61
CA PRO A 200 17.28 -17.79 9.79
C PRO A 200 18.60 -17.06 10.01
N TYR A 201 19.36 -17.46 11.01
CA TYR A 201 20.70 -16.95 11.28
C TYR A 201 21.63 -18.10 11.69
N GLY A 202 22.44 -18.58 10.75
CA GLY A 202 23.20 -19.82 10.91
C GLY A 202 22.27 -21.00 11.16
N ASP A 203 22.52 -21.77 12.22
CA ASP A 203 21.71 -22.91 12.63
C ASP A 203 20.50 -22.52 13.52
N ASN A 204 20.29 -21.24 13.76
CA ASN A 204 19.23 -20.72 14.64
C ASN A 204 18.14 -20.00 13.85
N VAL A 205 16.97 -19.89 14.46
CA VAL A 205 15.87 -19.06 13.96
C VAL A 205 15.62 -17.92 14.96
N TRP A 206 15.71 -16.70 14.49
CA TRP A 206 15.40 -15.51 15.26
C TRP A 206 13.98 -15.04 14.95
N PHE A 207 13.27 -14.58 15.99
CA PHE A 207 11.99 -13.91 15.84
C PHE A 207 12.22 -12.42 16.00
N VAL A 208 11.93 -11.66 14.95
CA VAL A 208 12.13 -10.22 14.90
C VAL A 208 10.77 -9.54 14.72
N THR A 209 10.48 -8.55 15.56
CA THR A 209 9.32 -7.68 15.32
C THR A 209 9.70 -6.56 14.35
N LYS A 210 8.86 -6.34 13.34
CA LYS A 210 8.95 -5.23 12.40
C LYS A 210 7.79 -4.27 12.63
N GLY A 211 8.00 -2.98 12.33
CA GLY A 211 6.99 -1.94 12.55
C GLY A 211 6.93 -1.37 13.98
N ASN A 212 7.82 -1.78 14.89
CA ASN A 212 7.83 -1.28 16.28
C ASN A 212 8.65 0.02 16.49
N PHE A 213 9.34 0.51 15.48
CA PHE A 213 10.20 1.72 15.58
C PHE A 213 9.40 3.03 15.56
N LEU A 214 8.10 2.93 15.65
CA LEU A 214 7.18 4.07 15.70
C LEU A 214 6.72 4.41 17.13
N TYR A 215 7.42 3.89 18.15
CA TYR A 215 7.20 4.21 19.57
C TYR A 215 8.40 4.92 20.18
#